data_d03805dec852035c67710c95ca4e20f5
#
_entry.id   d03805dec852035c67710c95ca4e20f5
#
_cell.length_a   1.000
_cell.length_b   1.000
_cell.length_c   1.000
_cell.angle_alpha   90.00
_cell.angle_beta   90.00
_cell.angle_gamma   90.00
#
_symmetry.space_group_name_H-M   'P 1'
#
loop_
_entity.id
_entity.type
_entity.pdbx_description
1 polymer ?
#
loop_
_entity_poly.entity_id
_entity_poly.type
_entity_poly.pdbx_seq_one_letter_code
_entity_poly.pdbx_strand_id
1 'polypeptide(L)'
;MNNISIIPVKNLPEFSPKHDLAIELIKGFENNNILIENKDVIVVTQKIVSKVENRLIDNNSENIEELIQKESLEILRKRGDTVIARTKHGFICANAGIDKSNIKKGSVLL
;
A
#
# COMPACT_ATOMS: atom_id res chain seq x y z
N MET A 1 12.25 -14.27 28.46
CA MET A 1 12.51 -14.33 27.02
C MET A 1 11.56 -13.38 26.33
N ASN A 2 12.07 -12.56 25.45
CA ASN A 2 11.24 -11.67 24.65
C ASN A 2 10.74 -12.45 23.43
N ASN A 3 9.46 -12.77 23.39
CA ASN A 3 8.84 -13.45 22.27
C ASN A 3 8.13 -12.41 21.37
N ILE A 4 8.19 -12.63 20.07
CA ILE A 4 7.40 -11.88 19.10
C ILE A 4 6.30 -12.81 18.58
N SER A 5 5.06 -12.34 18.63
CA SER A 5 3.91 -13.03 18.03
C SER A 5 3.44 -12.26 16.80
N ILE A 6 3.12 -12.99 15.73
CA ILE A 6 2.51 -12.42 14.53
C ILE A 6 1.10 -12.99 14.41
N ILE A 7 0.11 -12.11 14.46
CA ILE A 7 -1.30 -12.49 14.50
C ILE A 7 -1.98 -11.97 13.21
N PRO A 8 -2.45 -12.84 12.32
CA PRO A 8 -3.19 -12.41 11.13
C PRO A 8 -4.62 -11.99 11.48
N VAL A 9 -5.05 -10.85 10.95
CA VAL A 9 -6.45 -10.41 11.01
C VAL A 9 -7.17 -10.97 9.79
N LYS A 10 -8.14 -11.85 10.02
CA LYS A 10 -8.86 -12.57 8.96
C LYS A 10 -10.23 -11.94 8.68
N ASN A 11 -10.80 -12.27 7.52
CA ASN A 11 -12.16 -11.87 7.13
C ASN A 11 -12.37 -10.35 7.08
N LEU A 12 -11.35 -9.61 6.68
CA LEU A 12 -11.49 -8.21 6.35
C LEU A 12 -12.24 -8.03 5.01
N PRO A 13 -12.93 -6.90 4.80
CA PRO A 13 -13.63 -6.64 3.55
C PRO A 13 -12.65 -6.44 2.38
N GLU A 14 -13.15 -6.52 1.15
CA GLU A 14 -12.44 -5.96 0.00
C GLU A 14 -12.45 -4.43 0.12
N PHE A 15 -11.28 -3.87 0.42
CA PHE A 15 -11.16 -2.44 0.70
C PHE A 15 -11.42 -1.57 -0.54
N SER A 16 -12.04 -0.44 -0.33
CA SER A 16 -12.35 0.58 -1.34
C SER A 16 -12.42 1.97 -0.70
N PRO A 17 -12.50 3.05 -1.48
CA PRO A 17 -12.55 4.42 -0.93
C PRO A 17 -13.72 4.72 0.01
N LYS A 18 -14.76 3.89 0.01
CA LYS A 18 -15.91 4.04 0.92
C LYS A 18 -15.64 3.57 2.35
N HIS A 19 -14.54 2.85 2.58
CA HIS A 19 -14.19 2.31 3.88
C HIS A 19 -13.34 3.29 4.68
N ASP A 20 -13.63 3.38 5.97
CA ASP A 20 -12.68 3.94 6.94
C ASP A 20 -11.77 2.83 7.44
N LEU A 21 -10.48 2.94 7.14
CA LEU A 21 -9.50 1.89 7.44
C LEU A 21 -9.44 1.58 8.93
N ALA A 22 -9.44 2.61 9.78
CA ALA A 22 -9.34 2.41 11.23
C ALA A 22 -10.56 1.67 11.78
N ILE A 23 -11.76 2.06 11.35
CA ILE A 23 -13.01 1.42 11.75
C ILE A 23 -13.04 -0.05 11.31
N GLU A 24 -12.66 -0.34 10.07
CA GLU A 24 -12.65 -1.72 9.56
C GLU A 24 -11.59 -2.60 10.25
N LEU A 25 -10.45 -2.04 10.63
CA LEU A 25 -9.44 -2.75 11.42
C LEU A 25 -9.94 -3.05 12.84
N ILE A 26 -10.58 -2.09 13.50
CA ILE A 26 -11.17 -2.31 14.84
C ILE A 26 -12.20 -3.44 14.81
N LYS A 27 -13.14 -3.40 13.85
CA LYS A 27 -14.09 -4.49 13.64
C LYS A 27 -13.37 -5.83 13.36
N GLY A 28 -12.32 -5.80 12.58
CA GLY A 28 -11.49 -6.98 12.29
C GLY A 28 -10.89 -7.57 13.57
N PHE A 29 -10.34 -6.75 14.44
CA PHE A 29 -9.79 -7.20 15.74
C PHE A 29 -10.86 -7.83 16.60
N GLU A 30 -12.01 -7.18 16.74
CA GLU A 30 -13.15 -7.70 17.50
C GLU A 30 -13.64 -9.05 16.96
N ASN A 31 -13.84 -9.15 15.65
CA ASN A 31 -14.30 -10.39 15.00
C ASN A 31 -13.32 -11.55 15.10
N ASN A 32 -12.03 -11.26 15.26
CA ASN A 32 -10.98 -12.27 15.44
C ASN A 32 -10.62 -12.50 16.92
N ASN A 33 -11.32 -11.89 17.86
CA ASN A 33 -11.01 -11.92 19.29
C ASN A 33 -9.56 -11.50 19.60
N ILE A 34 -9.06 -10.50 18.86
CA ILE A 34 -7.73 -9.93 19.06
C ILE A 34 -7.85 -8.74 19.99
N LEU A 35 -7.23 -8.82 21.16
CA LEU A 35 -7.10 -7.70 22.09
C LEU A 35 -5.82 -6.94 21.75
N ILE A 36 -5.97 -5.67 21.41
CA ILE A 36 -4.82 -4.79 21.16
C ILE A 36 -4.28 -4.26 22.48
N GLU A 37 -2.99 -4.40 22.67
CA GLU A 37 -2.28 -3.97 23.86
C GLU A 37 -1.29 -2.84 23.56
N ASN A 38 -0.83 -2.20 24.62
CA ASN A 38 0.18 -1.16 24.47
C ASN A 38 1.49 -1.76 23.94
N LYS A 39 2.11 -1.11 22.96
CA LYS A 39 3.30 -1.52 22.20
C LYS A 39 3.05 -2.54 21.08
N ASP A 40 1.83 -2.91 20.81
CA ASP A 40 1.53 -3.67 19.60
C ASP A 40 1.81 -2.84 18.34
N VAL A 41 2.22 -3.51 17.28
CA VAL A 41 2.47 -2.91 15.98
C VAL A 41 1.48 -3.47 14.98
N ILE A 42 0.68 -2.59 14.38
CA ILE A 42 -0.26 -2.95 13.32
C ILE A 42 0.44 -2.78 11.98
N VAL A 43 0.52 -3.86 11.20
CA VAL A 43 1.13 -3.85 9.87
C VAL A 43 0.03 -3.91 8.82
N VAL A 44 -0.02 -2.88 7.96
CA VAL A 44 -0.99 -2.76 6.87
C VAL A 44 -0.23 -2.67 5.55
N THR A 45 -0.70 -3.41 4.53
CA THR A 45 -0.06 -3.37 3.20
C THR A 45 -0.37 -2.07 2.47
N GLN A 46 0.56 -1.62 1.62
CA GLN A 46 0.35 -0.49 0.72
C GLN A 46 -0.92 -0.64 -0.13
N LYS A 47 -1.22 -1.84 -0.59
CA LYS A 47 -2.40 -2.13 -1.42
C LYS A 47 -3.71 -1.70 -0.74
N ILE A 48 -3.87 -2.00 0.54
CA ILE A 48 -5.05 -1.60 1.33
C ILE A 48 -5.11 -0.07 1.45
N VAL A 49 -4.01 0.56 1.81
CA VAL A 49 -3.92 2.01 1.96
C VAL A 49 -4.26 2.72 0.64
N SER A 50 -3.64 2.30 -0.46
CA SER A 50 -3.90 2.87 -1.78
C SER A 50 -5.35 2.74 -2.22
N LYS A 51 -6.00 1.62 -1.93
CA LYS A 51 -7.43 1.42 -2.24
C LYS A 51 -8.33 2.35 -1.42
N VAL A 52 -8.07 2.47 -0.13
CA VAL A 52 -8.87 3.32 0.77
C VAL A 52 -8.67 4.81 0.42
N GLU A 53 -7.46 5.21 0.07
CA GLU A 53 -7.12 6.58 -0.31
C GLU A 53 -7.49 6.92 -1.76
N ASN A 54 -8.19 6.03 -2.46
CA ASN A 54 -8.56 6.20 -3.87
C ASN A 54 -7.36 6.42 -4.80
N ARG A 55 -6.26 5.72 -4.53
CA ARG A 55 -5.01 5.79 -5.30
C ARG A 55 -4.87 4.64 -6.29
N LEU A 56 -5.99 4.05 -6.70
CA LEU A 56 -6.06 3.07 -7.78
C LEU A 56 -6.19 3.81 -9.11
N ILE A 57 -5.19 3.73 -9.96
CA ILE A 57 -5.16 4.43 -11.26
C ILE A 57 -5.38 3.42 -12.38
N ASP A 58 -6.26 3.75 -13.30
CA ASP A 58 -6.51 2.95 -14.50
C ASP A 58 -5.28 3.02 -15.42
N ASN A 59 -4.74 1.86 -15.75
CA ASN A 59 -3.57 1.73 -16.62
C ASN A 59 -3.81 2.20 -18.07
N ASN A 60 -5.09 2.33 -18.46
CA ASN A 60 -5.46 2.86 -19.77
C ASN A 60 -5.47 4.40 -19.85
N SER A 61 -5.50 5.07 -18.69
CA SER A 61 -5.59 6.52 -18.61
C SER A 61 -4.25 7.23 -18.47
N GLU A 62 -3.24 6.58 -17.92
CA GLU A 62 -1.91 7.15 -17.72
C GLU A 62 -0.79 6.12 -17.96
N ASN A 63 0.32 6.60 -18.54
CA ASN A 63 1.53 5.79 -18.72
C ASN A 63 2.23 5.61 -17.36
N ILE A 64 2.63 4.37 -17.03
CA ILE A 64 3.33 4.04 -15.79
C ILE A 64 4.62 4.87 -15.63
N GLU A 65 5.36 5.12 -16.71
CA GLU A 65 6.58 5.93 -16.65
C GLU A 65 6.28 7.38 -16.24
N GLU A 66 5.20 7.95 -16.74
CA GLU A 66 4.75 9.29 -16.35
C GLU A 66 4.29 9.34 -14.90
N LEU A 67 3.60 8.28 -14.43
CA LEU A 67 3.22 8.16 -13.02
C LEU A 67 4.43 8.10 -12.10
N ILE A 68 5.44 7.31 -12.46
CA ILE A 68 6.71 7.23 -11.70
C ILE A 68 7.36 8.60 -11.64
N GLN A 69 7.39 9.34 -12.74
CA GLN A 69 7.95 10.71 -12.74
C GLN A 69 7.14 11.67 -11.87
N LYS A 70 5.80 11.62 -11.94
CA LYS A 70 4.93 12.45 -11.11
C LYS A 70 5.11 12.21 -9.61
N GLU A 71 5.29 10.95 -9.20
CA GLU A 71 5.46 10.57 -7.79
C GLU A 71 6.90 10.73 -7.31
N SER A 72 7.85 10.92 -8.21
CA SER A 72 9.27 11.08 -7.88
C SER A 72 9.64 12.55 -7.69
N LEU A 73 10.45 12.81 -6.67
CA LEU A 73 11.19 14.06 -6.54
C LEU A 73 12.47 14.01 -7.39
N GLU A 74 13.10 12.84 -7.42
CA GLU A 74 14.37 12.61 -8.11
C GLU A 74 14.48 11.16 -8.53
N ILE A 75 14.91 10.90 -9.77
CA ILE A 75 15.26 9.56 -10.26
C ILE A 75 16.74 9.34 -10.02
N LEU A 76 17.07 8.36 -9.18
CA LEU A 76 18.45 8.05 -8.79
C LEU A 76 19.10 7.06 -9.74
N ARG A 77 18.37 6.05 -10.19
CA ARG A 77 18.87 5.00 -11.06
C ARG A 77 17.76 4.32 -11.85
N LYS A 78 18.04 3.93 -13.07
CA LYS A 78 17.17 3.11 -13.91
C LYS A 78 17.92 1.86 -14.36
N ARG A 79 17.27 0.68 -14.25
CA ARG A 79 17.78 -0.57 -14.77
C ARG A 79 16.64 -1.39 -15.35
N GLY A 80 16.60 -1.55 -16.69
CA GLY A 80 15.46 -2.17 -17.36
C GLY A 80 14.17 -1.41 -17.05
N ASP A 81 13.13 -2.11 -16.63
CA ASP A 81 11.84 -1.54 -16.27
C ASP A 81 11.74 -1.07 -14.81
N THR A 82 12.84 -1.22 -14.06
CA THR A 82 12.89 -0.82 -12.65
C THR A 82 13.58 0.53 -12.50
N VAL A 83 12.92 1.45 -11.84
CA VAL A 83 13.42 2.78 -11.52
C VAL A 83 13.59 2.89 -10.01
N ILE A 84 14.77 3.34 -9.55
CA ILE A 84 14.98 3.70 -8.16
C ILE A 84 14.84 5.21 -8.07
N ALA A 85 13.89 5.65 -7.27
CA ALA A 85 13.54 7.05 -7.14
C ALA A 85 13.42 7.49 -5.68
N ARG A 86 13.67 8.78 -5.44
CA ARG A 86 13.27 9.44 -4.20
C ARG A 86 11.87 9.98 -4.40
N THR A 87 10.94 9.57 -3.57
CA THR A 87 9.55 10.05 -3.62
C THR A 87 9.43 11.45 -3.04
N LYS A 88 8.30 12.11 -3.31
CA LYS A 88 7.94 13.40 -2.71
C LYS A 88 7.89 13.37 -1.18
N HIS A 89 7.67 12.18 -0.60
CA HIS A 89 7.70 11.95 0.85
C HIS A 89 9.09 11.70 1.42
N GLY A 90 10.13 11.67 0.56
CA GLY A 90 11.53 11.50 0.96
C GLY A 90 12.01 10.05 1.03
N PHE A 91 11.17 9.06 0.74
CA PHE A 91 11.58 7.66 0.69
C PHE A 91 12.31 7.33 -0.61
N ILE A 92 13.33 6.48 -0.52
CA ILE A 92 14.01 5.91 -1.69
C ILE A 92 13.48 4.50 -1.90
N CYS A 93 12.84 4.25 -3.03
CA CYS A 93 12.21 2.97 -3.33
C CYS A 93 12.12 2.71 -4.83
N ALA A 94 11.80 1.46 -5.17
CA ALA A 94 11.58 1.06 -6.55
C ALA A 94 10.28 1.66 -7.09
N ASN A 95 10.31 2.14 -8.33
CA ASN A 95 9.17 2.65 -9.08
C ASN A 95 8.36 3.74 -8.34
N ALA A 96 9.03 4.53 -7.52
CA ALA A 96 8.42 5.56 -6.65
C ALA A 96 7.29 5.00 -5.75
N GLY A 97 7.37 3.72 -5.37
CA GLY A 97 6.37 3.05 -4.55
C GLY A 97 5.13 2.54 -5.32
N ILE A 98 5.08 2.69 -6.63
CA ILE A 98 3.95 2.21 -7.43
C ILE A 98 3.91 0.69 -7.47
N ASP A 99 2.81 0.11 -7.02
CA ASP A 99 2.54 -1.32 -7.08
C ASP A 99 1.91 -1.69 -8.42
N LYS A 100 2.66 -2.43 -9.22
CA LYS A 100 2.24 -2.91 -10.54
C LYS A 100 1.49 -4.24 -10.48
N SER A 101 1.22 -4.79 -9.30
CA SER A 101 0.60 -6.11 -9.16
C SER A 101 -0.82 -6.22 -9.74
N ASN A 102 -1.49 -5.09 -9.91
CA ASN A 102 -2.84 -5.01 -10.50
C ASN A 102 -2.86 -4.77 -12.02
N ILE A 103 -1.71 -4.72 -12.70
CA ILE A 103 -1.64 -4.45 -14.15
C ILE A 103 -2.52 -5.40 -14.96
N LYS A 104 -2.58 -6.69 -14.60
CA LYS A 104 -3.45 -7.68 -15.25
C LYS A 104 -4.95 -7.35 -15.15
N LYS A 105 -5.34 -6.53 -14.19
CA LYS A 105 -6.70 -5.99 -14.01
C LYS A 105 -6.89 -4.61 -14.63
N GLY A 106 -5.87 -4.10 -15.34
CA GLY A 106 -5.90 -2.80 -15.99
C GLY A 106 -5.66 -1.61 -15.07
N SER A 107 -5.10 -1.80 -13.88
CA SER A 107 -4.85 -0.73 -12.92
C SER A 107 -3.53 -0.90 -12.15
N VAL A 108 -3.01 0.21 -11.64
CA VAL A 108 -1.84 0.25 -10.74
C VAL A 108 -2.22 0.97 -9.45
N LEU A 109 -1.52 0.64 -8.36
CA LEU A 109 -1.70 1.25 -7.05
C LEU A 109 -0.55 2.22 -6.75
N LEU A 110 -0.89 3.40 -6.29
CA LEU A 110 0.05 4.43 -5.84
C LEU A 110 0.21 4.42 -4.33
#